data_207ac4a6b069beab826e6446fc11115d
#
_entry.id   207ac4a6b069beab826e6446fc11115d
#
_cell.length_a   1.000
_cell.length_b   1.000
_cell.length_c   1.000
_cell.angle_alpha   90.00
_cell.angle_beta   90.00
_cell.angle_gamma   90.00
#
_symmetry.space_group_name_H-M   'P 1'
#
loop_
_entity.id
_entity.type
_entity.pdbx_description
1 polymer ?
#
loop_
_entity_poly.entity_id
_entity_poly.type
_entity_poly.pdbx_seq_one_letter_code
_entity_poly.pdbx_strand_id
1 'polypeptide(L)'
;EAFLYGSASDNNIDPHIDSWPLGHEELVSVLTNASLIAGFKSDTPEKFVSDKNEQFQSVLGFHGMEFVLFREGQNRTVDAFKANETEEGMTSVKGIDELAFLAAVAGDVKNMTAMLEFTWMGNAASNDTKQVLQDNSYVFSSMRYNGFAAKGTMCYGQHLLTPAQTTGYQSWPGTINQIFVGGCSNICNEVQEQKLGQAWRVLNNQGGTTEDGEKESRDYIESPYSHRSFVDYKDNLYSIKNTLYGTRDVNATSPAANSIMSLLTSLNYPDLSKLQNALTAALKSLDDATAAQGYFLADPGSVAVKNAIDKIKDLDDELNAAGTWIG
;
A
#
# COMPACT_ATOMS: atom_id res chain seq x y z
N GLU A 1 2.81 -4.20 -0.79
CA GLU A 1 3.62 -5.40 -1.05
C GLU A 1 3.13 -6.65 -0.28
N ALA A 2 2.75 -6.55 1.03
CA ALA A 2 2.36 -7.73 1.81
C ALA A 2 1.16 -8.49 1.22
N PHE A 3 0.26 -7.84 0.54
CA PHE A 3 -0.91 -8.45 -0.09
C PHE A 3 -0.64 -9.03 -1.49
N LEU A 4 0.54 -8.80 -2.06
CA LEU A 4 0.94 -9.37 -3.35
C LEU A 4 1.50 -10.79 -3.24
N TYR A 5 1.67 -11.33 -2.02
CA TYR A 5 2.31 -12.61 -1.79
C TYR A 5 1.41 -13.68 -1.21
N GLY A 6 1.64 -14.91 -1.64
CA GLY A 6 1.04 -16.12 -1.09
C GLY A 6 -0.48 -16.09 -1.13
N SER A 7 -1.11 -16.53 -0.04
CA SER A 7 -2.58 -16.57 0.05
C SER A 7 -3.24 -15.20 0.17
N ALA A 8 -2.51 -14.14 0.44
CA ALA A 8 -3.04 -12.78 0.35
C ALA A 8 -3.35 -12.42 -1.11
N SER A 9 -2.42 -12.70 -2.03
CA SER A 9 -2.66 -12.59 -3.47
C SER A 9 -3.75 -13.55 -3.95
N ASP A 10 -3.71 -14.82 -3.51
CA ASP A 10 -4.72 -15.83 -3.88
C ASP A 10 -6.17 -15.41 -3.50
N ASN A 11 -6.33 -14.62 -2.44
CA ASN A 11 -7.62 -14.11 -1.97
C ASN A 11 -7.93 -12.70 -2.47
N ASN A 12 -7.14 -12.15 -3.39
CA ASN A 12 -7.37 -10.86 -4.04
C ASN A 12 -7.57 -9.70 -3.03
N ILE A 13 -6.73 -9.64 -1.98
CA ILE A 13 -6.88 -8.66 -0.89
C ILE A 13 -6.54 -7.24 -1.33
N ASP A 14 -5.59 -7.09 -2.25
CA ASP A 14 -5.05 -5.81 -2.72
C ASP A 14 -6.15 -4.81 -3.14
N PRO A 15 -7.06 -5.12 -4.08
CA PRO A 15 -8.08 -4.18 -4.55
C PRO A 15 -9.08 -3.74 -3.48
N HIS A 16 -9.14 -4.45 -2.36
CA HIS A 16 -9.99 -4.10 -1.24
C HIS A 16 -9.36 -3.08 -0.29
N ILE A 17 -8.03 -3.00 -0.26
CA ILE A 17 -7.28 -2.16 0.66
C ILE A 17 -6.71 -0.94 -0.06
N ASP A 18 -6.05 -1.15 -1.21
CA ASP A 18 -5.25 -0.15 -1.92
C ASP A 18 -5.55 -0.16 -3.43
N SER A 19 -6.80 0.14 -3.78
CA SER A 19 -7.23 0.27 -5.17
C SER A 19 -6.70 1.56 -5.78
N TRP A 20 -5.65 1.48 -6.58
CA TRP A 20 -5.05 2.63 -7.25
C TRP A 20 -4.75 2.34 -8.73
N PRO A 21 -4.95 3.33 -9.64
CA PRO A 21 -5.57 4.64 -9.41
C PRO A 21 -7.07 4.56 -9.12
N LEU A 22 -7.59 5.54 -8.34
CA LEU A 22 -9.02 5.63 -8.07
C LEU A 22 -9.79 5.90 -9.36
N GLY A 23 -10.75 5.05 -9.68
CA GLY A 23 -11.67 5.23 -10.80
C GLY A 23 -12.73 6.29 -10.48
N HIS A 24 -12.42 7.56 -10.72
CA HIS A 24 -13.35 8.65 -10.37
C HIS A 24 -14.70 8.54 -11.09
N GLU A 25 -14.72 8.25 -12.39
CA GLU A 25 -15.97 8.07 -13.15
C GLU A 25 -16.78 6.87 -12.66
N GLU A 26 -16.10 5.77 -12.34
CA GLU A 26 -16.70 4.58 -11.75
C GLU A 26 -17.29 4.89 -10.37
N LEU A 27 -16.57 5.65 -9.54
CA LEU A 27 -17.06 6.04 -8.22
C LEU A 27 -18.30 6.92 -8.32
N VAL A 28 -18.33 7.90 -9.23
CA VAL A 28 -19.53 8.69 -9.53
C VAL A 28 -20.68 7.79 -9.97
N SER A 29 -20.41 6.81 -10.85
CA SER A 29 -21.41 5.84 -11.31
C SER A 29 -21.95 5.00 -10.16
N VAL A 30 -21.10 4.55 -9.25
CA VAL A 30 -21.49 3.77 -8.06
C VAL A 30 -22.37 4.61 -7.13
N LEU A 31 -21.95 5.83 -6.81
CA LEU A 31 -22.65 6.70 -5.84
C LEU A 31 -23.96 7.29 -6.40
N THR A 32 -24.13 7.36 -7.72
CA THR A 32 -25.39 7.78 -8.36
C THR A 32 -26.35 6.63 -8.59
N ASN A 33 -25.95 5.38 -8.37
CA ASN A 33 -26.77 4.20 -8.59
C ASN A 33 -27.60 3.84 -7.34
N ALA A 34 -28.89 4.11 -7.38
CA ALA A 34 -29.80 3.88 -6.25
C ALA A 34 -29.81 2.41 -5.75
N SER A 35 -29.62 1.43 -6.65
CA SER A 35 -29.57 0.02 -6.28
C SER A 35 -28.31 -0.34 -5.50
N LEU A 36 -27.15 0.25 -5.87
CA LEU A 36 -25.89 0.07 -5.15
C LEU A 36 -25.94 0.77 -3.79
N ILE A 37 -26.49 1.98 -3.74
CA ILE A 37 -26.71 2.70 -2.47
C ILE A 37 -27.59 1.90 -1.50
N ALA A 38 -28.64 1.23 -1.99
CA ALA A 38 -29.45 0.36 -1.16
C ALA A 38 -28.66 -0.83 -0.58
N GLY A 39 -27.70 -1.37 -1.35
CA GLY A 39 -26.77 -2.41 -0.89
C GLY A 39 -25.83 -1.92 0.22
N PHE A 40 -25.27 -0.73 0.09
CA PHE A 40 -24.42 -0.11 1.13
C PHE A 40 -25.21 0.23 2.40
N LYS A 41 -26.51 0.31 2.35
CA LYS A 41 -27.43 0.52 3.50
C LYS A 41 -28.06 -0.76 4.01
N SER A 42 -27.66 -1.93 3.51
CA SER A 42 -28.15 -3.23 3.97
C SER A 42 -27.66 -3.57 5.38
N ASP A 43 -28.18 -4.66 5.95
CA ASP A 43 -27.76 -5.16 7.27
C ASP A 43 -26.32 -5.72 7.27
N THR A 44 -25.75 -6.00 6.10
CA THR A 44 -24.38 -6.53 5.91
C THR A 44 -23.66 -5.78 4.79
N PRO A 45 -23.38 -4.47 4.97
CA PRO A 45 -22.87 -3.62 3.91
C PRO A 45 -21.45 -4.00 3.47
N GLU A 46 -20.57 -4.41 4.39
CA GLU A 46 -19.23 -4.90 4.09
C GLU A 46 -19.25 -6.20 3.27
N LYS A 47 -20.19 -7.09 3.55
CA LYS A 47 -20.39 -8.29 2.73
C LYS A 47 -20.90 -7.96 1.33
N PHE A 48 -21.80 -6.99 1.21
CA PHE A 48 -22.27 -6.51 -0.10
C PHE A 48 -21.09 -5.98 -0.95
N VAL A 49 -20.15 -5.25 -0.34
CA VAL A 49 -18.91 -4.79 -1.02
C VAL A 49 -18.05 -5.98 -1.43
N SER A 50 -17.77 -6.89 -0.51
CA SER A 50 -16.93 -8.07 -0.75
C SER A 50 -17.49 -8.99 -1.85
N ASP A 51 -18.80 -9.24 -1.85
CA ASP A 51 -19.48 -10.09 -2.85
C ASP A 51 -19.49 -9.47 -4.26
N LYS A 52 -19.21 -8.17 -4.39
CA LYS A 52 -19.21 -7.42 -5.64
C LYS A 52 -17.85 -6.81 -6.00
N ASN A 53 -16.79 -7.34 -5.43
CA ASN A 53 -15.44 -6.87 -5.61
C ASN A 53 -15.09 -6.54 -7.09
N GLU A 54 -15.36 -7.45 -8.02
CA GLU A 54 -15.08 -7.24 -9.44
C GLU A 54 -15.75 -5.97 -10.02
N GLN A 55 -16.90 -5.58 -9.47
CA GLN A 55 -17.61 -4.37 -9.88
C GLN A 55 -17.04 -3.10 -9.25
N PHE A 56 -16.35 -3.22 -8.12
CA PHE A 56 -15.89 -2.09 -7.31
C PHE A 56 -14.37 -1.94 -7.28
N GLN A 57 -13.60 -2.76 -8.01
CA GLN A 57 -12.13 -2.82 -7.91
C GLN A 57 -11.42 -1.47 -7.94
N SER A 58 -11.90 -0.51 -8.75
CA SER A 58 -11.27 0.80 -8.91
C SER A 58 -11.74 1.85 -7.88
N VAL A 59 -12.63 1.49 -6.95
CA VAL A 59 -13.27 2.48 -6.05
C VAL A 59 -13.23 2.08 -4.57
N LEU A 60 -12.62 0.93 -4.23
CA LEU A 60 -12.53 0.44 -2.86
C LEU A 60 -11.33 0.99 -2.10
N GLY A 61 -11.12 0.50 -0.90
CA GLY A 61 -9.95 0.75 -0.09
C GLY A 61 -9.85 2.17 0.44
N PHE A 62 -8.62 2.53 0.80
CA PHE A 62 -8.33 3.84 1.38
C PHE A 62 -8.62 4.99 0.42
N HIS A 63 -8.41 4.81 -0.89
CA HIS A 63 -8.64 5.87 -1.88
C HIS A 63 -10.12 6.19 -2.06
N GLY A 64 -11.01 5.18 -2.07
CA GLY A 64 -12.45 5.40 -2.07
C GLY A 64 -12.94 6.10 -0.79
N MET A 65 -12.37 5.75 0.36
CA MET A 65 -12.66 6.44 1.64
C MET A 65 -12.13 7.87 1.64
N GLU A 66 -10.93 8.10 1.12
CA GLU A 66 -10.30 9.41 1.01
C GLU A 66 -11.17 10.37 0.21
N PHE A 67 -11.67 9.92 -0.96
CA PHE A 67 -12.60 10.71 -1.77
C PHE A 67 -13.80 11.21 -0.97
N VAL A 68 -14.39 10.35 -0.13
CA VAL A 68 -15.56 10.75 0.66
C VAL A 68 -15.18 11.71 1.80
N LEU A 69 -14.02 11.52 2.43
CA LEU A 69 -13.65 12.23 3.65
C LEU A 69 -12.97 13.59 3.41
N PHE A 70 -12.38 13.80 2.24
CA PHE A 70 -11.55 14.98 1.97
C PHE A 70 -11.99 15.74 0.72
N ARG A 71 -11.68 17.04 0.67
CA ARG A 71 -11.77 17.93 -0.48
C ARG A 71 -10.69 19.00 -0.36
N GLU A 72 -9.94 19.25 -1.44
CA GLU A 72 -8.93 20.31 -1.52
C GLU A 72 -7.98 20.31 -0.30
N GLY A 73 -7.54 19.13 0.13
CA GLY A 73 -6.65 18.98 1.28
C GLY A 73 -7.29 19.19 2.66
N GLN A 74 -8.60 19.36 2.73
CA GLN A 74 -9.34 19.61 3.96
C GLN A 74 -10.31 18.47 4.29
N ASN A 75 -10.48 18.19 5.57
CA ASN A 75 -11.52 17.25 6.03
C ASN A 75 -12.90 17.83 5.70
N ARG A 76 -13.76 17.02 5.10
CA ARG A 76 -15.17 17.39 4.96
C ARG A 76 -15.87 17.40 6.30
N THR A 77 -16.66 18.43 6.55
CA THR A 77 -17.39 18.61 7.82
C THR A 77 -18.70 17.84 7.82
N VAL A 78 -19.23 17.56 9.00
CA VAL A 78 -20.58 16.99 9.17
C VAL A 78 -21.65 17.88 8.50
N ASP A 79 -21.46 19.18 8.52
CA ASP A 79 -22.41 20.12 7.91
C ASP A 79 -22.36 20.08 6.38
N ALA A 80 -21.19 19.82 5.76
CA ALA A 80 -21.08 19.58 4.33
C ALA A 80 -21.90 18.34 3.91
N PHE A 81 -21.82 17.24 4.65
CA PHE A 81 -22.66 16.04 4.39
C PHE A 81 -24.15 16.32 4.58
N LYS A 82 -24.56 17.08 5.61
CA LYS A 82 -25.94 17.48 5.83
C LYS A 82 -26.48 18.41 4.73
N ALA A 83 -25.63 19.27 4.19
CA ALA A 83 -25.96 20.16 3.09
C ALA A 83 -25.97 19.45 1.72
N ASN A 84 -25.54 18.17 1.66
CA ASN A 84 -25.33 17.41 0.43
C ASN A 84 -24.37 18.12 -0.52
N GLU A 85 -23.28 18.66 0.02
CA GLU A 85 -22.20 19.23 -0.78
C GLU A 85 -21.46 18.11 -1.51
N THR A 86 -21.61 18.04 -2.82
CA THR A 86 -21.04 16.99 -3.68
C THR A 86 -20.27 17.60 -4.84
N GLU A 87 -19.51 16.78 -5.53
CA GLU A 87 -18.78 17.21 -6.73
C GLU A 87 -19.68 17.37 -7.95
N GLU A 88 -19.11 17.95 -8.99
CA GLU A 88 -19.73 18.03 -10.31
C GLU A 88 -20.06 16.60 -10.80
N GLY A 89 -21.23 16.41 -11.35
CA GLY A 89 -21.74 15.09 -11.78
C GLY A 89 -22.43 14.30 -10.66
N MET A 90 -22.27 14.67 -9.39
CA MET A 90 -22.85 13.97 -8.23
C MET A 90 -23.99 14.75 -7.54
N THR A 91 -24.61 15.72 -8.19
CA THR A 91 -25.63 16.60 -7.60
C THR A 91 -26.89 15.86 -7.10
N SER A 92 -27.13 14.63 -7.53
CA SER A 92 -28.21 13.77 -7.04
C SER A 92 -27.84 12.95 -5.80
N VAL A 93 -26.54 12.87 -5.46
CA VAL A 93 -26.03 12.09 -4.33
C VAL A 93 -26.28 12.85 -3.03
N LYS A 94 -26.75 12.13 -2.02
CA LYS A 94 -26.93 12.70 -0.69
C LYS A 94 -25.72 12.37 0.18
N GLY A 95 -25.32 13.28 1.06
CA GLY A 95 -24.24 13.04 1.98
C GLY A 95 -24.40 11.76 2.83
N ILE A 96 -25.64 11.38 3.15
CA ILE A 96 -25.93 10.10 3.83
C ILE A 96 -25.62 8.89 2.93
N ASP A 97 -25.69 9.03 1.60
CA ASP A 97 -25.37 7.96 0.66
C ASP A 97 -23.85 7.78 0.55
N GLU A 98 -23.09 8.87 0.51
CA GLU A 98 -21.63 8.85 0.59
C GLU A 98 -21.16 8.23 1.92
N LEU A 99 -21.78 8.57 3.04
CA LEU A 99 -21.46 8.00 4.35
C LEU A 99 -21.80 6.51 4.45
N ALA A 100 -22.86 6.05 3.77
CA ALA A 100 -23.19 4.62 3.71
C ALA A 100 -22.14 3.84 2.91
N PHE A 101 -21.69 4.37 1.76
CA PHE A 101 -20.57 3.81 1.00
C PHE A 101 -19.30 3.78 1.86
N LEU A 102 -18.93 4.89 2.48
CA LEU A 102 -17.76 4.99 3.37
C LEU A 102 -17.77 3.93 4.47
N ALA A 103 -18.92 3.74 5.15
CA ALA A 103 -19.05 2.76 6.22
C ALA A 103 -18.90 1.32 5.70
N ALA A 104 -19.49 1.03 4.54
CA ALA A 104 -19.40 -0.28 3.89
C ALA A 104 -17.96 -0.61 3.48
N VAL A 105 -17.27 0.32 2.83
CA VAL A 105 -15.87 0.16 2.41
C VAL A 105 -14.94 0.05 3.63
N ALA A 106 -15.14 0.86 4.68
CA ALA A 106 -14.35 0.76 5.91
C ALA A 106 -14.53 -0.60 6.60
N GLY A 107 -15.74 -1.17 6.58
CA GLY A 107 -16.02 -2.52 7.07
C GLY A 107 -15.29 -3.58 6.25
N ASP A 108 -15.29 -3.46 4.93
CA ASP A 108 -14.58 -4.34 4.03
C ASP A 108 -13.04 -4.27 4.24
N VAL A 109 -12.46 -3.06 4.29
CA VAL A 109 -11.03 -2.86 4.61
C VAL A 109 -10.66 -3.52 5.94
N LYS A 110 -11.49 -3.37 6.98
CA LYS A 110 -11.28 -4.05 8.27
C LYS A 110 -11.19 -5.57 8.11
N ASN A 111 -12.13 -6.16 7.35
CA ASN A 111 -12.18 -7.60 7.12
C ASN A 111 -10.96 -8.07 6.31
N MET A 112 -10.60 -7.34 5.26
CA MET A 112 -9.44 -7.66 4.42
C MET A 112 -8.11 -7.50 5.16
N THR A 113 -8.00 -6.51 6.04
CA THR A 113 -6.82 -6.36 6.93
C THR A 113 -6.69 -7.52 7.91
N ALA A 114 -7.81 -8.00 8.47
CA ALA A 114 -7.80 -9.21 9.29
C ALA A 114 -7.41 -10.45 8.48
N MET A 115 -7.90 -10.56 7.25
CA MET A 115 -7.52 -11.63 6.33
C MET A 115 -6.02 -11.56 5.99
N LEU A 116 -5.48 -10.37 5.73
CA LEU A 116 -4.06 -10.16 5.48
C LEU A 116 -3.21 -10.62 6.67
N GLU A 117 -3.54 -10.22 7.89
CA GLU A 117 -2.84 -10.71 9.10
C GLU A 117 -2.88 -12.24 9.19
N PHE A 118 -4.03 -12.85 8.96
CA PHE A 118 -4.17 -14.30 9.04
C PHE A 118 -3.40 -15.04 7.93
N THR A 119 -3.36 -14.52 6.71
CA THR A 119 -2.60 -15.13 5.60
C THR A 119 -1.10 -15.16 5.89
N TRP A 120 -0.60 -14.15 6.60
CA TRP A 120 0.81 -14.09 7.00
C TRP A 120 1.13 -14.85 8.29
N MET A 121 0.28 -14.74 9.31
CA MET A 121 0.57 -15.24 10.66
C MET A 121 -0.12 -16.59 10.97
N GLY A 122 -1.15 -16.93 10.25
CA GLY A 122 -1.92 -18.17 10.48
C GLY A 122 -2.47 -18.24 11.91
N ASN A 123 -2.19 -19.34 12.60
CA ASN A 123 -2.67 -19.55 13.97
C ASN A 123 -2.02 -18.58 14.99
N ALA A 124 -0.92 -17.93 14.65
CA ALA A 124 -0.30 -16.90 15.48
C ALA A 124 -0.96 -15.53 15.37
N ALA A 125 -1.89 -15.35 14.42
CA ALA A 125 -2.71 -14.14 14.32
C ALA A 125 -3.49 -13.88 15.62
N SER A 126 -3.85 -12.62 15.86
CA SER A 126 -4.55 -12.21 17.09
C SER A 126 -5.91 -12.91 17.24
N ASN A 127 -6.43 -12.99 18.45
CA ASN A 127 -7.77 -13.52 18.67
C ASN A 127 -8.84 -12.62 18.07
N ASP A 128 -8.62 -11.31 18.08
CA ASP A 128 -9.55 -10.33 17.49
C ASP A 128 -9.62 -10.52 15.97
N THR A 129 -8.48 -10.72 15.31
CA THR A 129 -8.41 -11.07 13.88
C THR A 129 -9.21 -12.32 13.56
N LYS A 130 -9.00 -13.41 14.33
CA LYS A 130 -9.74 -14.67 14.14
C LYS A 130 -11.22 -14.49 14.36
N GLN A 131 -11.63 -13.68 15.35
CA GLN A 131 -13.03 -13.38 15.62
C GLN A 131 -13.67 -12.62 14.46
N VAL A 132 -13.02 -11.58 13.94
CA VAL A 132 -13.50 -10.84 12.76
C VAL A 132 -13.74 -11.78 11.58
N LEU A 133 -12.81 -12.68 11.30
CA LEU A 133 -12.94 -13.64 10.20
C LEU A 133 -14.06 -14.66 10.43
N GLN A 134 -14.27 -15.12 11.66
CA GLN A 134 -15.36 -16.02 12.01
C GLN A 134 -16.73 -15.35 11.91
N ASP A 135 -16.86 -14.14 12.42
CA ASP A 135 -18.11 -13.37 12.40
C ASP A 135 -18.57 -13.08 10.95
N ASN A 136 -17.62 -12.92 10.03
CA ASN A 136 -17.88 -12.73 8.60
C ASN A 136 -17.86 -14.04 7.78
N SER A 137 -17.83 -15.19 8.44
CA SER A 137 -17.90 -16.52 7.81
C SER A 137 -16.76 -16.82 6.82
N TYR A 138 -15.60 -16.22 6.98
CA TYR A 138 -14.42 -16.53 6.16
C TYR A 138 -13.87 -17.92 6.47
N VAL A 139 -13.47 -18.65 5.43
CA VAL A 139 -12.97 -20.02 5.53
C VAL A 139 -11.46 -20.02 5.73
N PHE A 140 -10.98 -20.33 6.94
CA PHE A 140 -9.56 -20.31 7.29
C PHE A 140 -8.66 -21.15 6.37
N SER A 141 -9.16 -22.26 5.82
CA SER A 141 -8.37 -23.09 4.91
C SER A 141 -8.05 -22.41 3.59
N SER A 142 -8.92 -21.53 3.09
CA SER A 142 -8.68 -20.77 1.85
C SER A 142 -7.60 -19.68 2.01
N MET A 143 -7.35 -19.26 3.26
CA MET A 143 -6.33 -18.25 3.59
C MET A 143 -4.94 -18.85 3.86
N ARG A 144 -4.78 -20.17 3.73
CA ARG A 144 -3.49 -20.86 3.86
C ARG A 144 -2.71 -20.79 2.56
N TYR A 145 -1.40 -20.64 2.70
CA TYR A 145 -0.51 -20.65 1.54
C TYR A 145 -0.57 -21.97 0.77
N ASN A 146 -0.79 -21.88 -0.51
CA ASN A 146 -0.98 -23.04 -1.40
C ASN A 146 0.26 -23.40 -2.24
N GLY A 147 1.42 -22.85 -1.93
CA GLY A 147 2.66 -23.13 -2.62
C GLY A 147 3.28 -24.48 -2.23
N PHE A 148 3.97 -25.07 -3.16
CA PHE A 148 4.81 -26.26 -2.99
C PHE A 148 4.22 -27.41 -2.15
N ALA A 149 5.10 -28.14 -1.43
CA ALA A 149 4.71 -29.35 -0.69
C ALA A 149 3.81 -29.08 0.54
N ALA A 150 3.83 -27.86 1.06
CA ALA A 150 3.03 -27.47 2.24
C ALA A 150 1.69 -26.81 1.89
N LYS A 151 1.23 -27.04 0.66
CA LYS A 151 0.01 -26.46 0.13
C LYS A 151 -1.17 -26.56 1.08
N GLY A 152 -1.77 -25.41 1.41
CA GLY A 152 -2.95 -25.34 2.28
C GLY A 152 -2.69 -25.62 3.77
N THR A 153 -1.46 -25.84 4.21
CA THR A 153 -1.14 -26.24 5.59
C THR A 153 -0.39 -25.18 6.39
N MET A 154 0.30 -24.23 5.75
CA MET A 154 1.05 -23.17 6.43
C MET A 154 0.63 -21.79 5.99
N CYS A 155 0.88 -20.79 6.83
CA CYS A 155 0.76 -19.39 6.45
C CYS A 155 2.03 -18.91 5.73
N TYR A 156 1.94 -17.76 5.04
CA TYR A 156 3.07 -17.25 4.26
C TYR A 156 4.29 -16.90 5.11
N GLY A 157 4.09 -16.35 6.30
CA GLY A 157 5.19 -16.09 7.25
C GLY A 157 5.94 -17.36 7.66
N GLN A 158 5.23 -18.48 7.90
CA GLN A 158 5.89 -19.76 8.16
C GLN A 158 6.70 -20.25 6.95
N HIS A 159 6.19 -20.01 5.73
CA HIS A 159 6.90 -20.34 4.51
C HIS A 159 8.25 -19.60 4.41
N LEU A 160 8.26 -18.30 4.72
CA LEU A 160 9.49 -17.51 4.77
C LEU A 160 10.47 -17.99 5.87
N LEU A 161 9.94 -18.42 7.04
CA LEU A 161 10.73 -18.84 8.17
C LEU A 161 11.25 -20.30 8.07
N THR A 162 10.88 -21.02 7.04
CA THR A 162 11.29 -22.43 6.84
C THR A 162 11.86 -22.66 5.44
N PRO A 163 12.98 -22.01 5.05
CA PRO A 163 13.60 -22.22 3.76
C PRO A 163 14.00 -23.69 3.58
N ALA A 164 13.49 -24.30 2.54
CA ALA A 164 13.82 -25.68 2.17
C ALA A 164 13.57 -25.88 0.67
N GLN A 165 14.16 -26.90 0.07
CA GLN A 165 13.96 -27.24 -1.35
C GLN A 165 12.48 -27.42 -1.74
N THR A 166 11.63 -27.71 -0.78
CA THR A 166 10.19 -27.94 -0.98
C THR A 166 9.33 -26.70 -0.77
N THR A 167 9.92 -25.53 -0.41
CA THR A 167 9.18 -24.32 -0.05
C THR A 167 9.32 -23.17 -1.06
N GLY A 168 10.13 -23.29 -2.11
CA GLY A 168 10.40 -22.21 -3.05
C GLY A 168 11.54 -21.27 -2.62
N TYR A 169 11.71 -21.01 -1.33
CA TYR A 169 12.90 -20.34 -0.79
C TYR A 169 13.87 -21.43 -0.32
N GLN A 170 14.86 -21.73 -1.15
CA GLN A 170 15.74 -22.87 -0.94
C GLN A 170 16.82 -22.66 0.13
N SER A 171 17.05 -21.39 0.52
CA SER A 171 18.09 -21.00 1.45
C SER A 171 17.75 -19.69 2.16
N TRP A 172 18.35 -19.44 3.32
CA TRP A 172 18.22 -18.17 4.02
C TRP A 172 18.77 -16.98 3.22
N PRO A 173 19.94 -17.05 2.56
CA PRO A 173 20.38 -15.98 1.68
C PRO A 173 19.36 -15.64 0.60
N GLY A 174 18.81 -16.64 -0.10
CA GLY A 174 17.78 -16.42 -1.12
C GLY A 174 16.50 -15.79 -0.58
N THR A 175 16.06 -16.19 0.64
CA THR A 175 14.91 -15.56 1.31
C THR A 175 15.18 -14.08 1.61
N ILE A 176 16.37 -13.77 2.15
CA ILE A 176 16.73 -12.39 2.49
C ILE A 176 16.91 -11.54 1.23
N ASN A 177 17.51 -12.10 0.17
CA ASN A 177 17.59 -11.44 -1.13
C ASN A 177 16.19 -11.07 -1.64
N GLN A 178 15.23 -11.99 -1.56
CA GLN A 178 13.85 -11.71 -1.95
C GLN A 178 13.21 -10.58 -1.13
N ILE A 179 13.55 -10.44 0.14
CA ILE A 179 13.08 -9.30 0.96
C ILE A 179 13.69 -8.00 0.46
N PHE A 180 14.99 -7.98 0.15
CA PHE A 180 15.66 -6.78 -0.37
C PHE A 180 15.13 -6.38 -1.76
N VAL A 181 15.08 -7.32 -2.70
CA VAL A 181 14.75 -7.04 -4.11
C VAL A 181 13.26 -7.08 -4.34
N GLY A 182 12.58 -8.18 -4.01
CA GLY A 182 11.16 -8.36 -4.27
C GLY A 182 10.25 -7.53 -3.36
N GLY A 183 10.74 -7.12 -2.19
CA GLY A 183 10.00 -6.26 -1.26
C GLY A 183 10.51 -4.82 -1.28
N CYS A 184 11.65 -4.56 -0.64
CA CYS A 184 12.10 -3.19 -0.38
C CYS A 184 12.47 -2.40 -1.65
N SER A 185 13.21 -3.01 -2.60
CA SER A 185 13.57 -2.35 -3.86
C SER A 185 12.33 -2.08 -4.72
N ASN A 186 11.38 -3.02 -4.76
CA ASN A 186 10.14 -2.83 -5.51
C ASN A 186 9.31 -1.64 -5.00
N ILE A 187 9.24 -1.43 -3.67
CA ILE A 187 8.62 -0.22 -3.09
C ILE A 187 9.36 1.05 -3.54
N CYS A 188 10.71 1.05 -3.55
CA CYS A 188 11.46 2.19 -4.05
C CYS A 188 11.13 2.48 -5.51
N ASN A 189 11.08 1.45 -6.36
CA ASN A 189 10.74 1.59 -7.77
C ASN A 189 9.34 2.16 -7.96
N GLU A 190 8.36 1.66 -7.21
CA GLU A 190 7.00 2.17 -7.29
C GLU A 190 6.92 3.65 -6.91
N VAL A 191 7.57 4.05 -5.81
CA VAL A 191 7.54 5.46 -5.37
C VAL A 191 8.31 6.35 -6.34
N GLN A 192 9.53 5.97 -6.76
CA GLN A 192 10.37 6.83 -7.61
C GLN A 192 9.90 6.89 -9.06
N GLU A 193 9.51 5.75 -9.66
CA GLU A 193 9.18 5.69 -11.08
C GLU A 193 7.71 5.97 -11.36
N GLN A 194 6.80 5.43 -10.53
CA GLN A 194 5.39 5.56 -10.78
C GLN A 194 4.80 6.77 -10.04
N LYS A 195 4.80 6.75 -8.70
CA LYS A 195 4.05 7.71 -7.88
C LYS A 195 4.60 9.13 -7.95
N LEU A 196 5.91 9.34 -7.85
CA LEU A 196 6.55 10.65 -8.05
C LEU A 196 6.94 10.87 -9.52
N GLY A 197 7.48 9.82 -10.15
CA GLY A 197 8.19 9.92 -11.43
C GLY A 197 7.29 10.26 -12.61
N GLN A 198 6.11 9.64 -12.74
CA GLN A 198 5.24 9.88 -13.90
C GLN A 198 4.84 11.36 -14.01
N ALA A 199 4.25 11.93 -12.95
CA ALA A 199 3.84 13.32 -12.95
C ALA A 199 5.03 14.27 -13.19
N TRP A 200 6.18 13.98 -12.53
CA TRP A 200 7.39 14.80 -12.71
C TRP A 200 7.89 14.77 -14.17
N ARG A 201 7.99 13.57 -14.77
CA ARG A 201 8.48 13.42 -16.16
C ARG A 201 7.56 14.12 -17.15
N VAL A 202 6.25 13.92 -17.03
CA VAL A 202 5.28 14.55 -17.95
C VAL A 202 5.36 16.08 -17.87
N LEU A 203 5.43 16.64 -16.67
CA LEU A 203 5.51 18.10 -16.48
C LEU A 203 6.85 18.70 -16.95
N ASN A 204 7.91 17.90 -16.99
CA ASN A 204 9.23 18.31 -17.48
C ASN A 204 9.49 17.89 -18.95
N ASN A 205 8.45 17.55 -19.72
CA ASN A 205 8.53 17.12 -21.12
C ASN A 205 9.43 15.87 -21.33
N GLN A 206 9.47 14.97 -20.35
CA GLN A 206 10.22 13.71 -20.36
C GLN A 206 9.28 12.49 -20.24
N GLY A 207 7.96 12.70 -20.31
CA GLY A 207 6.96 11.65 -20.21
C GLY A 207 7.15 10.58 -21.29
N GLY A 208 6.98 9.34 -20.89
CA GLY A 208 7.15 8.14 -21.71
C GLY A 208 5.85 7.33 -21.82
N THR A 209 6.05 6.02 -21.86
CA THR A 209 5.00 5.01 -21.89
C THR A 209 5.22 4.07 -20.71
N THR A 210 4.16 3.73 -20.00
CA THR A 210 4.17 2.77 -18.90
C THR A 210 4.47 1.34 -19.42
N GLU A 211 4.75 0.41 -18.52
CA GLU A 211 4.97 -1.01 -18.87
C GLU A 211 3.76 -1.63 -19.60
N ASP A 212 2.55 -1.18 -19.28
CA ASP A 212 1.31 -1.63 -19.93
C ASP A 212 1.04 -0.97 -21.30
N GLY A 213 1.95 -0.09 -21.74
CA GLY A 213 1.84 0.58 -23.05
C GLY A 213 0.99 1.84 -23.07
N GLU A 214 0.51 2.29 -21.93
CA GLU A 214 -0.23 3.54 -21.77
C GLU A 214 0.72 4.74 -21.70
N LYS A 215 0.24 5.92 -22.06
CA LYS A 215 1.02 7.14 -21.85
C LYS A 215 1.08 7.49 -20.37
N GLU A 216 2.26 7.87 -19.90
CA GLU A 216 2.40 8.44 -18.57
C GLU A 216 1.49 9.65 -18.37
N SER A 217 0.88 9.73 -17.18
CA SER A 217 -0.07 10.79 -16.83
C SER A 217 0.52 11.72 -15.78
N ARG A 218 0.31 13.03 -15.97
CA ARG A 218 0.58 14.04 -14.94
C ARG A 218 -0.36 13.91 -13.73
N ASP A 219 -1.51 13.28 -13.93
CA ASP A 219 -2.58 13.13 -12.94
C ASP A 219 -2.51 11.77 -12.23
N TYR A 220 -1.46 10.99 -12.46
CA TYR A 220 -1.16 9.78 -11.69
C TYR A 220 -0.60 10.19 -10.31
N ILE A 221 -1.49 10.64 -9.44
CA ILE A 221 -1.16 11.22 -8.13
C ILE A 221 -2.02 10.56 -7.07
N GLU A 222 -1.36 9.84 -6.15
CA GLU A 222 -1.99 9.22 -4.99
C GLU A 222 -2.42 10.28 -3.98
N SER A 223 -3.54 10.06 -3.28
CA SER A 223 -4.10 10.95 -2.26
C SER A 223 -4.35 12.39 -2.73
N PRO A 224 -5.02 12.57 -3.90
CA PRO A 224 -5.25 13.90 -4.45
C PRO A 224 -6.26 14.74 -3.67
N TYR A 225 -7.18 14.09 -2.94
CA TYR A 225 -8.25 14.78 -2.21
C TYR A 225 -7.82 15.27 -0.83
N SER A 226 -6.92 14.54 -0.18
CA SER A 226 -6.36 14.88 1.14
C SER A 226 -5.07 15.70 1.05
N HIS A 227 -4.44 15.76 -0.12
CA HIS A 227 -3.11 16.33 -0.35
C HIS A 227 -1.99 15.65 0.46
N ARG A 228 -2.15 14.34 0.77
CA ARG A 228 -1.24 13.61 1.65
C ARG A 228 -0.17 12.78 0.93
N SER A 229 -0.06 12.85 -0.38
CA SER A 229 0.85 12.03 -1.19
C SER A 229 2.27 11.91 -0.60
N PHE A 230 2.90 13.02 -0.17
CA PHE A 230 4.23 12.95 0.43
C PHE A 230 4.26 12.18 1.75
N VAL A 231 3.17 12.20 2.52
CA VAL A 231 3.05 11.41 3.76
C VAL A 231 2.96 9.93 3.41
N ASP A 232 2.12 9.57 2.44
CA ASP A 232 1.90 8.20 2.02
C ASP A 232 3.18 7.61 1.42
N TYR A 233 3.87 8.35 0.56
CA TYR A 233 5.17 7.93 0.02
C TYR A 233 6.25 7.78 1.11
N LYS A 234 6.21 8.62 2.14
CA LYS A 234 7.10 8.48 3.29
C LYS A 234 6.76 7.25 4.13
N ASP A 235 5.49 6.90 4.27
CA ASP A 235 5.03 5.69 4.95
C ASP A 235 5.47 4.43 4.17
N ASN A 236 5.48 4.47 2.83
CA ASN A 236 6.08 3.44 2.01
C ASN A 236 7.58 3.24 2.36
N LEU A 237 8.35 4.32 2.49
CA LEU A 237 9.77 4.22 2.90
C LEU A 237 9.93 3.79 4.37
N TYR A 238 9.01 4.15 5.26
CA TYR A 238 8.99 3.62 6.63
C TYR A 238 8.73 2.10 6.66
N SER A 239 7.97 1.55 5.72
CA SER A 239 7.80 0.09 5.64
C SER A 239 9.13 -0.61 5.34
N ILE A 240 9.97 -0.03 4.47
CA ILE A 240 11.35 -0.49 4.23
C ILE A 240 12.18 -0.39 5.51
N LYS A 241 12.17 0.77 6.17
CA LYS A 241 12.88 0.97 7.45
C LYS A 241 12.45 -0.07 8.48
N ASN A 242 11.15 -0.28 8.66
CA ASN A 242 10.61 -1.24 9.61
C ASN A 242 11.07 -2.67 9.30
N THR A 243 11.11 -3.06 8.04
CA THR A 243 11.63 -4.36 7.58
C THR A 243 13.12 -4.52 7.90
N LEU A 244 13.94 -3.53 7.57
CA LEU A 244 15.39 -3.57 7.80
C LEU A 244 15.75 -3.49 9.29
N TYR A 245 15.06 -2.65 10.06
CA TYR A 245 15.32 -2.41 11.48
C TYR A 245 14.64 -3.42 12.42
N GLY A 246 13.67 -4.21 11.93
CA GLY A 246 12.94 -5.19 12.72
C GLY A 246 12.06 -4.58 13.82
N THR A 247 11.52 -3.36 13.59
CA THR A 247 10.66 -2.63 14.53
C THR A 247 9.64 -1.80 13.79
N ARG A 248 8.47 -1.57 14.41
CA ARG A 248 7.43 -0.66 13.91
C ARG A 248 7.60 0.78 14.42
N ASP A 249 8.58 1.04 15.27
CA ASP A 249 8.85 2.40 15.75
C ASP A 249 9.54 3.20 14.65
N VAL A 250 8.81 4.06 13.98
CA VAL A 250 9.33 4.94 12.92
C VAL A 250 10.41 5.90 13.44
N ASN A 251 10.45 6.16 14.76
CA ASN A 251 11.44 7.01 15.42
C ASN A 251 12.68 6.23 15.89
N ALA A 252 12.70 4.89 15.71
CA ALA A 252 13.85 4.09 16.10
C ALA A 252 15.12 4.61 15.42
N THR A 253 16.15 4.90 16.23
CA THR A 253 17.47 5.36 15.76
C THR A 253 18.48 4.23 15.61
N SER A 254 18.14 3.04 16.14
CA SER A 254 18.98 1.84 16.05
C SER A 254 18.13 0.61 15.72
N PRO A 255 18.70 -0.34 14.95
CA PRO A 255 18.01 -1.58 14.62
C PRO A 255 17.81 -2.47 15.85
N ALA A 256 16.74 -3.29 15.84
CA ALA A 256 16.57 -4.35 16.83
C ALA A 256 17.67 -5.42 16.71
N ALA A 257 17.97 -6.11 17.79
CA ALA A 257 19.03 -7.12 17.82
C ALA A 257 18.83 -8.27 16.81
N ASN A 258 17.59 -8.61 16.51
CA ASN A 258 17.21 -9.66 15.56
C ASN A 258 16.71 -9.08 14.22
N SER A 259 17.33 -8.01 13.76
CA SER A 259 16.96 -7.34 12.50
C SER A 259 17.88 -7.72 11.35
N ILE A 260 17.46 -7.40 10.12
CA ILE A 260 18.28 -7.56 8.93
C ILE A 260 19.54 -6.68 9.03
N MET A 261 19.42 -5.45 9.53
CA MET A 261 20.58 -4.56 9.73
C MET A 261 21.60 -5.13 10.73
N SER A 262 21.13 -5.78 11.81
CA SER A 262 21.98 -6.45 12.77
C SER A 262 22.67 -7.67 12.17
N LEU A 263 21.99 -8.40 11.30
CA LEU A 263 22.58 -9.51 10.54
C LEU A 263 23.69 -8.99 9.60
N LEU A 264 23.43 -7.96 8.79
CA LEU A 264 24.43 -7.35 7.90
C LEU A 264 25.65 -6.86 8.69
N THR A 265 25.42 -6.28 9.87
CA THR A 265 26.52 -5.88 10.79
C THR A 265 27.35 -7.08 11.21
N SER A 266 26.72 -8.17 11.63
CA SER A 266 27.40 -9.39 12.10
C SER A 266 28.19 -10.09 10.99
N LEU A 267 27.74 -9.97 9.74
CA LEU A 267 28.38 -10.51 8.55
C LEU A 267 29.45 -9.55 7.98
N ASN A 268 29.66 -8.37 8.58
CA ASN A 268 30.58 -7.32 8.13
C ASN A 268 30.30 -6.86 6.69
N TYR A 269 29.01 -6.59 6.36
CA TYR A 269 28.64 -6.02 5.06
C TYR A 269 29.41 -4.70 4.82
N PRO A 270 30.21 -4.58 3.74
CA PRO A 270 31.14 -3.47 3.60
C PRO A 270 30.44 -2.12 3.38
N ASP A 271 29.27 -2.12 2.76
CA ASP A 271 28.52 -0.91 2.40
C ASP A 271 27.34 -0.62 3.35
N LEU A 272 27.34 -1.21 4.57
CA LEU A 272 26.29 -1.01 5.57
C LEU A 272 25.98 0.47 5.83
N SER A 273 27.03 1.31 5.95
CA SER A 273 26.86 2.75 6.18
C SER A 273 26.25 3.47 4.97
N LYS A 274 26.51 3.01 3.75
CA LYS A 274 25.88 3.60 2.55
C LYS A 274 24.37 3.31 2.55
N LEU A 275 23.97 2.08 2.81
CA LEU A 275 22.57 1.69 2.91
C LEU A 275 21.84 2.51 3.99
N GLN A 276 22.44 2.69 5.19
CA GLN A 276 21.86 3.49 6.27
C GLN A 276 21.71 4.97 5.88
N ASN A 277 22.72 5.52 5.23
CA ASN A 277 22.71 6.91 4.77
C ASN A 277 21.70 7.13 3.64
N ALA A 278 21.58 6.20 2.71
CA ALA A 278 20.62 6.26 1.61
C ALA A 278 19.17 6.22 2.15
N LEU A 279 18.87 5.32 3.09
CA LEU A 279 17.55 5.27 3.74
C LEU A 279 17.20 6.58 4.47
N THR A 280 18.18 7.14 5.20
CA THR A 280 18.00 8.42 5.90
C THR A 280 17.78 9.57 4.91
N ALA A 281 18.56 9.61 3.83
CA ALA A 281 18.47 10.64 2.80
C ALA A 281 17.14 10.56 2.02
N ALA A 282 16.66 9.36 1.70
CA ALA A 282 15.38 9.16 1.03
C ALA A 282 14.21 9.66 1.89
N LEU A 283 14.13 9.26 3.17
CA LEU A 283 13.12 9.76 4.11
C LEU A 283 13.16 11.29 4.24
N LYS A 284 14.37 11.85 4.42
CA LYS A 284 14.55 13.29 4.54
C LYS A 284 14.16 14.05 3.28
N SER A 285 14.38 13.51 2.11
CA SER A 285 14.07 14.20 0.85
C SER A 285 12.57 14.48 0.69
N LEU A 286 11.70 13.61 1.20
CA LEU A 286 10.24 13.83 1.23
C LEU A 286 9.85 14.90 2.26
N ASP A 287 10.54 14.97 3.42
CA ASP A 287 10.38 16.09 4.36
C ASP A 287 10.82 17.42 3.74
N ASP A 288 11.93 17.42 3.01
CA ASP A 288 12.45 18.62 2.33
C ASP A 288 11.48 19.07 1.21
N ALA A 289 10.91 18.13 0.46
CA ALA A 289 9.89 18.44 -0.55
C ALA A 289 8.62 19.02 0.09
N THR A 290 8.16 18.43 1.21
CA THR A 290 7.04 18.96 1.99
C THR A 290 7.32 20.37 2.50
N ALA A 291 8.52 20.62 3.03
CA ALA A 291 8.91 21.94 3.52
C ALA A 291 9.00 22.97 2.38
N ALA A 292 9.39 22.56 1.18
CA ALA A 292 9.56 23.45 0.03
C ALA A 292 8.22 23.87 -0.60
N GLN A 293 7.21 22.99 -0.67
CA GLN A 293 5.99 23.24 -1.44
C GLN A 293 4.69 22.85 -0.73
N GLY A 294 4.75 22.31 0.48
CA GLY A 294 3.59 21.92 1.28
C GLY A 294 3.06 20.53 0.94
N TYR A 295 2.65 20.28 -0.29
CA TYR A 295 2.10 19.00 -0.74
C TYR A 295 2.44 18.73 -2.22
N PHE A 296 2.36 17.47 -2.62
CA PHE A 296 2.83 17.04 -3.95
C PHE A 296 2.12 17.72 -5.12
N LEU A 297 0.77 17.84 -5.06
CA LEU A 297 -0.03 18.48 -6.10
C LEU A 297 0.31 19.96 -6.32
N ALA A 298 0.93 20.65 -5.36
CA ALA A 298 1.27 22.07 -5.50
C ALA A 298 2.25 22.30 -6.66
N ASP A 299 3.25 21.42 -6.80
CA ASP A 299 4.20 21.46 -7.93
C ASP A 299 4.85 20.06 -8.12
N PRO A 300 4.19 19.11 -8.79
CA PRO A 300 4.74 17.79 -9.03
C PRO A 300 5.99 17.80 -9.93
N GLY A 301 6.18 18.87 -10.72
CA GLY A 301 7.34 19.03 -11.60
C GLY A 301 8.57 19.67 -10.96
N SER A 302 8.53 19.97 -9.66
CA SER A 302 9.56 20.77 -8.98
C SER A 302 10.93 20.06 -8.87
N VAL A 303 11.97 20.88 -8.60
CA VAL A 303 13.31 20.39 -8.27
C VAL A 303 13.31 19.60 -6.96
N ALA A 304 12.45 19.94 -6.00
CA ALA A 304 12.33 19.21 -4.73
C ALA A 304 11.83 17.78 -4.95
N VAL A 305 10.84 17.60 -5.83
CA VAL A 305 10.35 16.28 -6.24
C VAL A 305 11.46 15.48 -6.96
N LYS A 306 12.20 16.12 -7.88
CA LYS A 306 13.34 15.44 -8.53
C LYS A 306 14.38 14.96 -7.54
N ASN A 307 14.70 15.79 -6.55
CA ASN A 307 15.63 15.37 -5.50
C ASN A 307 15.11 14.17 -4.69
N ALA A 308 13.81 14.12 -4.40
CA ALA A 308 13.21 12.96 -3.73
C ALA A 308 13.32 11.70 -4.59
N ILE A 309 12.98 11.77 -5.88
CA ILE A 309 13.16 10.68 -6.84
C ILE A 309 14.61 10.16 -6.83
N ASP A 310 15.60 11.06 -6.92
CA ASP A 310 17.01 10.67 -6.96
C ASP A 310 17.46 10.01 -5.64
N LYS A 311 16.98 10.50 -4.48
CA LYS A 311 17.34 9.91 -3.19
C LYS A 311 16.69 8.56 -2.92
N ILE A 312 15.48 8.35 -3.44
CA ILE A 312 14.81 7.04 -3.37
C ILE A 312 15.52 6.06 -4.31
N LYS A 313 15.96 6.54 -5.48
CA LYS A 313 16.78 5.73 -6.38
C LYS A 313 18.13 5.33 -5.75
N ASP A 314 18.81 6.25 -5.08
CA ASP A 314 20.05 5.93 -4.34
C ASP A 314 19.80 4.81 -3.31
N LEU A 315 18.65 4.83 -2.62
CA LEU A 315 18.25 3.78 -1.68
C LEU A 315 18.00 2.45 -2.40
N ASP A 316 17.30 2.47 -3.52
CA ASP A 316 17.05 1.29 -4.34
C ASP A 316 18.35 0.61 -4.78
N ASP A 317 19.32 1.39 -5.28
CA ASP A 317 20.62 0.89 -5.71
C ASP A 317 21.38 0.20 -4.54
N GLU A 318 21.34 0.76 -3.33
CA GLU A 318 21.98 0.18 -2.14
C GLU A 318 21.23 -1.07 -1.61
N LEU A 319 19.91 -1.13 -1.74
CA LEU A 319 19.11 -2.34 -1.41
C LEU A 319 19.46 -3.50 -2.35
N ASN A 320 19.54 -3.24 -3.65
CA ASN A 320 19.93 -4.21 -4.65
C ASN A 320 21.37 -4.71 -4.46
N ALA A 321 22.29 -3.80 -4.10
CA ALA A 321 23.67 -4.15 -3.77
C ALA A 321 23.74 -5.08 -2.53
N ALA A 322 22.99 -4.77 -1.46
CA ALA A 322 22.91 -5.60 -0.26
C ALA A 322 22.30 -6.97 -0.54
N GLY A 323 21.22 -7.00 -1.33
CA GLY A 323 20.57 -8.25 -1.76
C GLY A 323 21.52 -9.14 -2.56
N THR A 324 22.25 -8.56 -3.52
CA THR A 324 23.25 -9.27 -4.33
C THR A 324 24.41 -9.80 -3.49
N TRP A 325 24.84 -9.03 -2.48
CA TRP A 325 25.96 -9.44 -1.61
C TRP A 325 25.62 -10.61 -0.69
N ILE A 326 24.36 -10.70 -0.26
CA ILE A 326 23.91 -11.76 0.68
C ILE A 326 23.40 -13.01 -0.02
N GLY A 327 22.88 -12.90 -1.25
CA GLY A 327 22.35 -14.03 -2.07
C GLY A 327 23.45 -14.75 -2.78
#